data_fa75ba358707a3dc48d2014cbda3b96d
#
_entry.id   fa75ba358707a3dc48d2014cbda3b96d
#
_cell.length_a   1.000
_cell.length_b   1.000
_cell.length_c   1.000
_cell.angle_alpha   90.00
_cell.angle_beta   90.00
_cell.angle_gamma   90.00
#
_symmetry.space_group_name_H-M   'P 1'
#
loop_
_entity.id
_entity.type
_entity.pdbx_description
1 polymer ?
#
loop_
_entity_poly.entity_id
_entity_poly.type
_entity_poly.pdbx_seq_one_letter_code
_entity_poly.pdbx_strand_id
1 'polypeptide(L)'
;MKSVTIENHLESLTESSVIWERYTRDAKINPNRYFVFYEGEDRQYYDCRIQQYTETYNTYAVGGKSKVLKLFEKFTQEGESTLANKLFFIDKDYEHHQVNPDIYMTPKYAVENFYVSSTAIKRILKVHFGINDDDPEFGRVLKYFNERHREFIDYLTEMNLWAICCQLNGVKIDFDLLGLKNNADNILKVKYKKLELSVEDISFYYFERKYGEKLREKSESGLEKNGRDYTAELSYFMDKKEYIRSTFANDVEEYRSCIENYFRGKQLLWFLKEFILSVENKSGGILQKQFFIEDRNIMTVFTNCADTPE
;
A
#
# COMPACT_ATOMS: atom_id res chain seq x y z
N MET A 1 -5.83 7.84 -36.79
CA MET A 1 -5.79 9.03 -35.89
C MET A 1 -6.75 8.73 -34.75
N LYS A 2 -6.22 8.43 -33.53
CA LYS A 2 -7.07 8.25 -32.35
C LYS A 2 -7.65 9.62 -31.98
N SER A 3 -8.97 9.71 -31.86
CA SER A 3 -9.65 10.89 -31.34
C SER A 3 -9.19 11.09 -29.90
N VAL A 4 -8.40 12.13 -29.69
CA VAL A 4 -8.04 12.58 -28.33
C VAL A 4 -9.29 13.24 -27.79
N THR A 5 -10.00 12.57 -26.90
CA THR A 5 -11.13 13.18 -26.19
C THR A 5 -10.59 14.30 -25.29
N ILE A 6 -11.36 15.37 -25.14
CA ILE A 6 -11.04 16.53 -24.27
C ILE A 6 -10.73 16.06 -22.85
N GLU A 7 -11.37 14.99 -22.39
CA GLU A 7 -11.11 14.34 -21.08
C GLU A 7 -9.68 13.77 -20.99
N ASN A 8 -9.20 13.03 -21.98
CA ASN A 8 -7.83 12.49 -22.01
C ASN A 8 -6.77 13.59 -22.12
N HIS A 9 -7.12 14.72 -22.71
CA HIS A 9 -6.22 15.89 -22.77
C HIS A 9 -6.23 16.67 -21.45
N LEU A 10 -7.37 16.78 -20.79
CA LEU A 10 -7.51 17.31 -19.45
C LEU A 10 -6.78 16.45 -18.40
N GLU A 11 -6.88 15.13 -18.45
CA GLU A 11 -6.12 14.22 -17.58
C GLU A 11 -4.61 14.30 -17.82
N SER A 12 -4.15 14.47 -19.06
CA SER A 12 -2.71 14.59 -19.37
C SER A 12 -2.11 15.96 -19.00
N LEU A 13 -2.93 17.01 -19.00
CA LEU A 13 -2.51 18.37 -18.60
C LEU A 13 -2.66 18.60 -17.09
N THR A 14 -3.47 17.79 -16.39
CA THR A 14 -4.05 18.25 -15.14
C THR A 14 -3.26 17.93 -13.90
N GLU A 15 -2.46 16.86 -13.79
CA GLU A 15 -1.89 16.58 -12.48
C GLU A 15 -0.46 17.10 -12.29
N SER A 16 0.48 16.79 -13.12
CA SER A 16 1.85 17.29 -12.92
C SER A 16 2.01 18.77 -13.27
N SER A 17 1.27 19.31 -14.23
CA SER A 17 1.27 20.75 -14.54
C SER A 17 0.59 21.58 -13.46
N VAL A 18 -0.53 21.10 -12.90
CA VAL A 18 -1.23 21.76 -11.78
C VAL A 18 -0.37 21.74 -10.50
N ILE A 19 0.26 20.61 -10.19
CA ILE A 19 1.18 20.53 -9.04
C ILE A 19 2.35 21.50 -9.24
N TRP A 20 2.93 21.52 -10.43
CA TRP A 20 4.03 22.42 -10.76
C TRP A 20 3.61 23.91 -10.65
N GLU A 21 2.45 24.27 -11.16
CA GLU A 21 1.92 25.64 -11.07
C GLU A 21 1.68 26.05 -9.61
N ARG A 22 1.04 25.19 -8.83
CA ARG A 22 0.83 25.42 -7.38
C ARG A 22 2.16 25.61 -6.66
N TYR A 23 3.11 24.67 -6.85
CA TYR A 23 4.44 24.79 -6.28
C TYR A 23 5.11 26.12 -6.66
N THR A 24 5.14 26.47 -7.96
CA THR A 24 5.81 27.68 -8.44
C THR A 24 5.22 28.94 -7.81
N ARG A 25 3.90 29.00 -7.67
CA ARG A 25 3.21 30.09 -6.96
C ARG A 25 3.59 30.13 -5.48
N ASP A 26 3.52 29.00 -4.81
CA ASP A 26 3.76 28.90 -3.37
C ASP A 26 5.23 29.20 -3.03
N ALA A 27 6.16 28.76 -3.88
CA ALA A 27 7.59 29.03 -3.74
C ALA A 27 7.95 30.53 -3.96
N LYS A 28 7.22 31.23 -4.84
CA LYS A 28 7.38 32.69 -5.00
C LYS A 28 6.92 33.47 -3.77
N ILE A 29 5.85 33.01 -3.11
CA ILE A 29 5.30 33.67 -1.92
C ILE A 29 6.15 33.36 -0.69
N ASN A 30 6.61 32.14 -0.54
CA ASN A 30 7.31 31.64 0.65
C ASN A 30 8.53 30.76 0.26
N PRO A 31 9.62 31.34 -0.25
CA PRO A 31 10.76 30.58 -0.78
C PRO A 31 11.51 29.74 0.27
N ASN A 32 11.38 30.09 1.54
CA ASN A 32 12.07 29.42 2.66
C ASN A 32 11.28 28.26 3.25
N ARG A 33 10.09 27.94 2.74
CA ARG A 33 9.31 26.78 3.20
C ARG A 33 9.88 25.48 2.63
N TYR A 34 9.63 24.38 3.33
CA TYR A 34 9.80 23.05 2.77
C TYR A 34 8.62 22.72 1.84
N PHE A 35 8.91 22.05 0.74
CA PHE A 35 7.93 21.59 -0.25
C PHE A 35 7.99 20.08 -0.30
N VAL A 36 6.90 19.43 0.09
CA VAL A 36 6.85 17.97 0.30
C VAL A 36 5.94 17.35 -0.74
N PHE A 37 6.49 16.40 -1.50
CA PHE A 37 5.80 15.73 -2.60
C PHE A 37 5.59 14.26 -2.25
N TYR A 38 4.32 13.85 -2.12
CA TYR A 38 3.91 12.49 -1.82
C TYR A 38 3.39 11.79 -3.07
N GLU A 39 3.59 10.48 -3.13
CA GLU A 39 3.03 9.66 -4.19
C GLU A 39 1.49 9.74 -4.24
N GLY A 40 0.84 9.65 -3.09
CA GLY A 40 -0.60 9.62 -2.94
C GLY A 40 -1.09 10.44 -1.74
N GLU A 41 -2.14 9.95 -1.09
CA GLU A 41 -2.74 10.57 0.10
C GLU A 41 -2.00 10.23 1.42
N ASP A 42 -0.71 9.92 1.34
CA ASP A 42 0.16 9.54 2.46
C ASP A 42 0.43 10.70 3.43
N ARG A 43 -0.06 11.87 3.07
CA ARG A 43 -0.03 13.09 3.85
C ARG A 43 -0.43 12.85 5.30
N GLN A 44 -1.51 12.09 5.54
CA GLN A 44 -1.98 11.82 6.90
C GLN A 44 -0.92 11.13 7.77
N TYR A 45 -0.11 10.27 7.16
CA TYR A 45 0.98 9.57 7.85
C TYR A 45 2.18 10.47 8.08
N TYR A 46 2.62 11.22 7.06
CA TYR A 46 3.88 11.98 7.11
C TYR A 46 3.72 13.33 7.80
N ASP A 47 2.62 14.07 7.62
CA ASP A 47 2.46 15.42 8.13
C ASP A 47 2.64 15.50 9.65
N CYS A 48 2.04 14.60 10.41
CA CYS A 48 2.18 14.58 11.89
C CYS A 48 3.64 14.32 12.35
N ARG A 49 4.47 13.73 11.50
CA ARG A 49 5.89 13.49 11.76
C ARG A 49 6.75 14.67 11.34
N ILE A 50 6.47 15.25 10.17
CA ILE A 50 7.16 16.44 9.66
C ILE A 50 6.93 17.63 10.60
N GLN A 51 5.72 17.77 11.16
CA GLN A 51 5.37 18.84 12.13
C GLN A 51 6.23 18.81 13.40
N GLN A 52 6.83 17.69 13.75
CA GLN A 52 7.76 17.60 14.88
C GLN A 52 9.09 18.31 14.61
N TYR A 53 9.42 18.54 13.32
CA TYR A 53 10.69 19.18 12.92
C TYR A 53 10.48 20.57 12.34
N THR A 54 9.35 20.85 11.72
CA THR A 54 9.04 22.15 11.13
C THR A 54 7.54 22.37 10.99
N GLU A 55 7.10 23.61 11.25
CA GLU A 55 5.72 24.05 10.98
C GLU A 55 5.58 24.73 9.61
N THR A 56 6.71 25.01 8.94
CA THR A 56 6.75 25.81 7.72
C THR A 56 6.96 24.94 6.47
N TYR A 57 5.91 24.23 6.05
CA TYR A 57 5.95 23.38 4.87
C TYR A 57 4.64 23.42 4.09
N ASN A 58 4.71 23.08 2.80
CA ASN A 58 3.57 22.86 1.92
C ASN A 58 3.62 21.44 1.37
N THR A 59 2.47 20.76 1.24
CA THR A 59 2.37 19.38 0.79
C THR A 59 1.59 19.24 -0.52
N TYR A 60 2.01 18.29 -1.35
CA TYR A 60 1.45 18.00 -2.66
C TYR A 60 1.30 16.50 -2.87
N ALA A 61 0.06 16.01 -3.07
CA ALA A 61 -0.20 14.65 -3.55
C ALA A 61 -0.03 14.66 -5.08
N VAL A 62 0.97 13.93 -5.57
CA VAL A 62 1.37 13.99 -6.99
C VAL A 62 0.60 13.00 -7.86
N GLY A 63 0.01 11.96 -7.26
CA GLY A 63 -0.86 11.01 -7.97
C GLY A 63 -0.11 9.86 -8.64
N GLY A 64 0.95 9.37 -8.00
CA GLY A 64 1.65 8.15 -8.36
C GLY A 64 3.17 8.30 -8.47
N LYS A 65 3.87 7.21 -8.16
CA LYS A 65 5.34 7.10 -8.11
C LYS A 65 6.04 7.68 -9.34
N SER A 66 5.60 7.28 -10.54
CA SER A 66 6.19 7.77 -11.79
C SER A 66 6.11 9.29 -11.96
N LYS A 67 5.08 9.92 -11.41
CA LYS A 67 4.91 11.38 -11.46
C LYS A 67 5.83 12.06 -10.44
N VAL A 68 6.03 11.49 -9.26
CA VAL A 68 7.01 11.99 -8.26
C VAL A 68 8.41 11.95 -8.86
N LEU A 69 8.80 10.83 -9.49
CA LEU A 69 10.10 10.68 -10.14
C LEU A 69 10.33 11.70 -11.26
N LYS A 70 9.35 11.89 -12.15
CA LYS A 70 9.43 12.91 -13.20
C LYS A 70 9.53 14.33 -12.64
N LEU A 71 8.84 14.61 -11.55
CA LEU A 71 8.91 15.91 -10.89
C LEU A 71 10.30 16.12 -10.27
N PHE A 72 10.86 15.10 -9.63
CA PHE A 72 12.22 15.12 -9.12
C PHE A 72 13.26 15.36 -10.22
N GLU A 73 13.17 14.62 -11.33
CA GLU A 73 14.04 14.82 -12.50
C GLU A 73 13.97 16.26 -13.02
N LYS A 74 12.79 16.84 -13.08
CA LYS A 74 12.61 18.25 -13.52
C LYS A 74 13.34 19.21 -12.58
N PHE A 75 13.23 19.05 -11.27
CA PHE A 75 13.96 19.88 -10.32
C PHE A 75 15.48 19.70 -10.44
N THR A 76 15.96 18.48 -10.64
CA THR A 76 17.38 18.18 -10.82
C THR A 76 17.96 18.86 -12.07
N GLN A 77 17.18 18.90 -13.16
CA GLN A 77 17.57 19.60 -14.39
C GLN A 77 17.67 21.13 -14.22
N GLU A 78 16.93 21.70 -13.27
CA GLU A 78 17.03 23.14 -12.95
C GLU A 78 18.23 23.48 -12.06
N GLY A 79 18.93 22.48 -11.53
CA GLY A 79 20.15 22.60 -10.73
C GLY A 79 19.98 22.07 -9.28
N GLU A 80 21.05 21.49 -8.73
CA GLU A 80 21.04 20.86 -7.39
C GLU A 80 20.60 21.81 -6.26
N SER A 81 20.93 23.12 -6.36
CA SER A 81 20.51 24.10 -5.37
C SER A 81 18.99 24.24 -5.25
N THR A 82 18.24 23.77 -6.27
CA THR A 82 16.80 23.80 -6.25
C THR A 82 16.18 22.71 -5.37
N LEU A 83 16.96 21.69 -4.96
CA LEU A 83 16.49 20.57 -4.14
C LEU A 83 16.53 20.83 -2.63
N ALA A 84 17.30 21.84 -2.18
CA ALA A 84 17.65 22.05 -0.77
C ALA A 84 16.47 22.10 0.23
N ASN A 85 15.26 22.49 -0.22
CA ASN A 85 14.08 22.57 0.61
C ASN A 85 12.92 21.71 0.04
N LYS A 86 13.23 20.68 -0.73
CA LYS A 86 12.25 19.79 -1.35
C LYS A 86 12.43 18.37 -0.85
N LEU A 87 11.34 17.74 -0.48
CA LEU A 87 11.29 16.38 0.04
C LEU A 87 10.37 15.55 -0.83
N PHE A 88 10.85 14.39 -1.26
CA PHE A 88 10.11 13.48 -2.13
C PHE A 88 9.91 12.14 -1.43
N PHE A 89 8.66 11.66 -1.41
CA PHE A 89 8.28 10.43 -0.75
C PHE A 89 7.57 9.50 -1.74
N ILE A 90 8.05 8.26 -1.80
CA ILE A 90 7.47 7.21 -2.62
C ILE A 90 7.34 5.91 -1.82
N ASP A 91 6.38 5.09 -2.19
CA ASP A 91 6.28 3.73 -1.67
C ASP A 91 7.31 2.81 -2.33
N LYS A 92 7.81 1.83 -1.55
CA LYS A 92 8.75 0.82 -2.06
C LYS A 92 8.08 -0.08 -3.10
N ASP A 93 6.84 -0.46 -2.85
CA ASP A 93 6.15 -1.52 -3.61
C ASP A 93 6.96 -2.84 -3.58
N TYR A 94 7.17 -3.45 -4.74
CA TYR A 94 7.99 -4.65 -4.92
C TYR A 94 9.43 -4.35 -5.38
N GLU A 95 9.88 -3.09 -5.29
CA GLU A 95 11.24 -2.72 -5.69
C GLU A 95 12.26 -3.15 -4.64
N HIS A 96 13.38 -3.72 -5.09
CA HIS A 96 14.43 -4.21 -4.20
C HIS A 96 15.41 -3.11 -3.80
N HIS A 97 15.71 -2.19 -4.70
CA HIS A 97 16.72 -1.15 -4.51
C HIS A 97 16.11 0.24 -4.39
N GLN A 98 16.76 1.09 -3.60
CA GLN A 98 16.41 2.50 -3.56
C GLN A 98 16.64 3.15 -4.92
N VAL A 99 15.63 3.87 -5.40
CA VAL A 99 15.64 4.50 -6.73
C VAL A 99 16.67 5.65 -6.78
N ASN A 100 16.72 6.45 -5.73
CA ASN A 100 17.60 7.61 -5.62
C ASN A 100 17.79 7.99 -4.14
N PRO A 101 19.01 8.31 -3.66
CA PRO A 101 19.26 8.68 -2.27
C PRO A 101 18.55 9.96 -1.82
N ASP A 102 18.23 10.87 -2.74
CA ASP A 102 17.53 12.13 -2.45
C ASP A 102 16.01 11.98 -2.43
N ILE A 103 15.50 10.79 -2.67
CA ILE A 103 14.07 10.44 -2.59
C ILE A 103 13.91 9.46 -1.44
N TYR A 104 13.08 9.81 -0.46
CA TYR A 104 12.70 8.86 0.57
C TYR A 104 11.79 7.78 -0.01
N MET A 105 12.23 6.55 0.05
CA MET A 105 11.45 5.36 -0.26
C MET A 105 11.11 4.62 1.02
N THR A 106 9.84 4.24 1.20
CA THR A 106 9.44 3.47 2.39
C THR A 106 10.30 2.21 2.55
N PRO A 107 10.78 1.86 3.76
CA PRO A 107 11.55 0.63 3.97
C PRO A 107 10.70 -0.64 3.81
N LYS A 108 9.39 -0.54 3.93
CA LYS A 108 8.39 -1.59 3.65
C LYS A 108 7.61 -1.25 2.39
N TYR A 109 6.75 -2.18 1.96
CA TYR A 109 5.96 -2.06 0.73
C TYR A 109 5.30 -0.68 0.58
N ALA A 110 4.60 -0.21 1.61
CA ALA A 110 3.91 1.09 1.64
C ALA A 110 3.73 1.59 3.07
N VAL A 111 3.24 2.81 3.24
CA VAL A 111 2.98 3.40 4.57
C VAL A 111 2.01 2.58 5.41
N GLU A 112 1.06 1.88 4.81
CA GLU A 112 0.09 1.05 5.52
C GLU A 112 0.76 -0.08 6.32
N ASN A 113 1.95 -0.52 5.95
CA ASN A 113 2.70 -1.53 6.69
C ASN A 113 3.11 -1.06 8.09
N PHE A 114 3.21 0.26 8.33
CA PHE A 114 3.54 0.81 9.64
C PHE A 114 2.35 0.88 10.59
N TYR A 115 1.13 0.71 10.07
CA TYR A 115 -0.08 0.64 10.90
C TYR A 115 -0.25 -0.73 11.57
N VAL A 116 0.41 -1.78 11.04
CA VAL A 116 0.16 -3.18 11.40
C VAL A 116 1.36 -3.77 12.10
N SER A 117 1.47 -3.49 13.39
CA SER A 117 2.54 -4.00 14.26
C SER A 117 2.04 -4.22 15.68
N SER A 118 2.78 -4.99 16.47
CA SER A 118 2.52 -5.16 17.89
C SER A 118 2.53 -3.82 18.63
N THR A 119 3.41 -2.89 18.26
CA THR A 119 3.49 -1.57 18.88
C THR A 119 2.28 -0.70 18.55
N ALA A 120 1.86 -0.71 17.29
CA ALA A 120 0.65 0.01 16.87
C ALA A 120 -0.59 -0.52 17.59
N ILE A 121 -0.76 -1.84 17.69
CA ILE A 121 -1.87 -2.45 18.45
C ILE A 121 -1.83 -2.07 19.92
N LYS A 122 -0.68 -2.07 20.58
CA LYS A 122 -0.57 -1.62 21.98
C LYS A 122 -1.07 -0.18 22.16
N ARG A 123 -0.69 0.72 21.23
CA ARG A 123 -1.16 2.11 21.25
C ARG A 123 -2.66 2.20 21.01
N ILE A 124 -3.20 1.45 20.05
CA ILE A 124 -4.65 1.39 19.79
C ILE A 124 -5.40 0.93 21.04
N LEU A 125 -4.97 -0.15 21.69
CA LEU A 125 -5.60 -0.66 22.92
C LEU A 125 -5.62 0.39 24.02
N LYS A 126 -4.50 1.08 24.26
CA LYS A 126 -4.39 2.10 25.31
C LYS A 126 -5.19 3.36 24.97
N VAL A 127 -4.98 3.93 23.79
CA VAL A 127 -5.49 5.26 23.44
C VAL A 127 -6.97 5.22 23.09
N HIS A 128 -7.40 4.21 22.33
CA HIS A 128 -8.76 4.15 21.81
C HIS A 128 -9.68 3.25 22.62
N PHE A 129 -9.17 2.13 23.14
CA PHE A 129 -9.99 1.22 23.95
C PHE A 129 -9.83 1.47 25.46
N GLY A 130 -8.85 2.28 25.89
CA GLY A 130 -8.60 2.56 27.32
C GLY A 130 -8.18 1.31 28.10
N ILE A 131 -7.61 0.30 27.44
CA ILE A 131 -7.13 -0.94 28.03
C ILE A 131 -5.65 -0.76 28.35
N ASN A 132 -5.27 -0.83 29.61
CA ASN A 132 -3.90 -0.62 30.07
C ASN A 132 -3.11 -1.94 30.13
N ASP A 133 -1.79 -1.84 30.30
CA ASP A 133 -0.88 -2.99 30.29
C ASP A 133 -1.16 -4.01 31.41
N ASP A 134 -1.70 -3.55 32.54
CA ASP A 134 -2.08 -4.35 33.71
C ASP A 134 -3.44 -5.06 33.55
N ASP A 135 -4.20 -4.71 32.50
CA ASP A 135 -5.45 -5.37 32.21
C ASP A 135 -5.20 -6.76 31.59
N PRO A 136 -5.78 -7.86 32.14
CA PRO A 136 -5.64 -9.19 31.58
C PRO A 136 -6.04 -9.30 30.09
N GLU A 137 -6.97 -8.45 29.65
CA GLU A 137 -7.42 -8.42 28.26
C GLU A 137 -6.35 -7.86 27.32
N PHE A 138 -5.53 -6.91 27.78
CA PHE A 138 -4.46 -6.33 26.98
C PHE A 138 -3.51 -7.44 26.45
N GLY A 139 -2.97 -8.24 27.34
CA GLY A 139 -2.08 -9.34 26.98
C GLY A 139 -2.75 -10.38 26.09
N ARG A 140 -4.04 -10.65 26.33
CA ARG A 140 -4.83 -11.62 25.53
C ARG A 140 -5.05 -11.15 24.12
N VAL A 141 -5.47 -9.88 23.93
CA VAL A 141 -5.70 -9.30 22.58
C VAL A 141 -4.40 -9.25 21.81
N LEU A 142 -3.32 -8.79 22.45
CA LEU A 142 -2.00 -8.70 21.83
C LEU A 142 -1.48 -10.09 21.38
N LYS A 143 -1.66 -11.12 22.21
CA LYS A 143 -1.31 -12.50 21.86
C LYS A 143 -2.05 -12.95 20.61
N TYR A 144 -3.38 -12.82 20.59
CA TYR A 144 -4.18 -13.22 19.44
C TYR A 144 -3.86 -12.42 18.18
N PHE A 145 -3.61 -11.11 18.31
CA PHE A 145 -3.17 -10.30 17.19
C PHE A 145 -1.87 -10.88 16.58
N ASN A 146 -0.85 -11.10 17.39
CA ASN A 146 0.44 -11.59 16.91
C ASN A 146 0.34 -12.98 16.25
N GLU A 147 -0.48 -13.87 16.80
CA GLU A 147 -0.74 -15.18 16.22
C GLU A 147 -1.47 -15.07 14.87
N ARG A 148 -2.54 -14.29 14.82
CA ARG A 148 -3.33 -14.10 13.57
C ARG A 148 -2.59 -13.32 12.51
N HIS A 149 -1.79 -12.33 12.91
CA HIS A 149 -0.94 -11.59 11.97
C HIS A 149 0.08 -12.51 11.30
N ARG A 150 0.74 -13.37 12.09
CA ARG A 150 1.69 -14.36 11.54
C ARG A 150 0.99 -15.32 10.57
N GLU A 151 -0.13 -15.91 10.97
CA GLU A 151 -0.93 -16.78 10.09
C GLU A 151 -1.37 -16.07 8.81
N PHE A 152 -1.74 -14.78 8.92
CA PHE A 152 -2.15 -13.98 7.77
C PHE A 152 -0.99 -13.78 6.78
N ILE A 153 0.20 -13.46 7.30
CA ILE A 153 1.41 -13.37 6.49
C ILE A 153 1.70 -14.73 5.82
N ASP A 154 1.70 -15.81 6.59
CA ASP A 154 1.97 -17.15 6.06
C ASP A 154 1.00 -17.52 4.92
N TYR A 155 -0.30 -17.30 5.11
CA TYR A 155 -1.32 -17.62 4.09
C TYR A 155 -1.18 -16.82 2.80
N LEU A 156 -0.77 -15.55 2.86
CA LEU A 156 -0.66 -14.71 1.67
C LEU A 156 0.78 -14.54 1.16
N THR A 157 1.75 -15.22 1.74
CA THR A 157 3.15 -15.21 1.30
C THR A 157 3.26 -15.58 -0.18
N GLU A 158 2.69 -16.73 -0.58
CA GLU A 158 2.78 -17.21 -1.96
C GLU A 158 2.16 -16.23 -2.99
N MET A 159 1.10 -15.52 -2.61
CA MET A 159 0.51 -14.47 -3.43
C MET A 159 1.47 -13.29 -3.62
N ASN A 160 2.09 -12.83 -2.53
CA ASN A 160 3.04 -11.71 -2.61
C ASN A 160 4.30 -12.11 -3.38
N LEU A 161 4.81 -13.33 -3.21
CA LEU A 161 5.94 -13.86 -3.99
C LEU A 161 5.59 -13.98 -5.48
N TRP A 162 4.38 -14.44 -5.82
CA TRP A 162 3.90 -14.45 -7.20
C TRP A 162 3.86 -13.02 -7.78
N ALA A 163 3.36 -12.06 -7.01
CA ALA A 163 3.31 -10.67 -7.44
C ALA A 163 4.71 -10.07 -7.67
N ILE A 164 5.67 -10.37 -6.79
CA ILE A 164 7.08 -9.98 -6.94
C ILE A 164 7.65 -10.58 -8.24
N CYS A 165 7.47 -11.88 -8.48
CA CYS A 165 7.95 -12.53 -9.70
C CYS A 165 7.34 -11.92 -10.96
N CYS A 166 6.06 -11.56 -10.94
CA CYS A 166 5.42 -10.85 -12.04
C CYS A 166 6.07 -9.48 -12.27
N GLN A 167 6.24 -8.70 -11.23
CA GLN A 167 6.86 -7.36 -11.30
C GLN A 167 8.29 -7.42 -11.84
N LEU A 168 9.11 -8.35 -11.36
CA LEU A 168 10.49 -8.57 -11.82
C LEU A 168 10.57 -8.93 -13.32
N ASN A 169 9.50 -9.52 -13.85
CA ASN A 169 9.39 -9.85 -15.29
C ASN A 169 8.57 -8.81 -16.08
N GLY A 170 8.35 -7.62 -15.52
CA GLY A 170 7.67 -6.50 -16.18
C GLY A 170 6.15 -6.66 -16.31
N VAL A 171 5.55 -7.65 -15.61
CA VAL A 171 4.09 -7.85 -15.62
C VAL A 171 3.47 -7.04 -14.49
N LYS A 172 2.71 -6.02 -14.84
CA LYS A 172 1.95 -5.21 -13.88
C LYS A 172 0.63 -5.89 -13.55
N ILE A 173 0.49 -6.35 -12.29
CA ILE A 173 -0.69 -7.06 -11.84
C ILE A 173 -1.83 -6.09 -11.51
N ASP A 174 -3.03 -6.43 -11.99
CA ASP A 174 -4.28 -5.86 -11.49
C ASP A 174 -4.90 -6.76 -10.43
N PHE A 175 -4.68 -6.44 -9.18
CA PHE A 175 -5.28 -7.17 -8.05
C PHE A 175 -6.81 -7.08 -7.99
N ASP A 176 -7.42 -6.12 -8.69
CA ASP A 176 -8.89 -6.00 -8.81
C ASP A 176 -9.49 -7.21 -9.55
N LEU A 177 -8.76 -7.75 -10.53
CA LEU A 177 -9.16 -8.96 -11.24
C LEU A 177 -9.25 -10.19 -10.34
N LEU A 178 -8.43 -10.23 -9.30
CA LEU A 178 -8.44 -11.29 -8.28
C LEU A 178 -9.42 -10.99 -7.13
N GLY A 179 -10.03 -9.78 -7.12
CA GLY A 179 -10.80 -9.30 -5.97
C GLY A 179 -9.93 -9.04 -4.74
N LEU A 180 -8.64 -8.74 -4.93
CA LEU A 180 -7.63 -8.58 -3.88
C LEU A 180 -7.05 -7.17 -3.84
N LYS A 181 -7.72 -6.19 -4.43
CA LYS A 181 -7.21 -4.82 -4.52
C LYS A 181 -6.98 -4.18 -3.16
N ASN A 182 -7.97 -4.25 -2.28
CA ASN A 182 -7.97 -3.60 -0.97
C ASN A 182 -8.19 -4.56 0.20
N ASN A 183 -8.56 -5.80 -0.05
CA ASN A 183 -8.89 -6.82 0.95
C ASN A 183 -8.46 -8.21 0.49
N ALA A 184 -8.72 -9.22 1.31
CA ALA A 184 -8.49 -10.62 1.00
C ALA A 184 -9.69 -11.51 1.40
N ASP A 185 -10.89 -10.96 1.49
CA ASP A 185 -12.10 -11.65 1.96
C ASP A 185 -12.54 -12.80 1.04
N ASN A 186 -12.13 -12.78 -0.22
CA ASN A 186 -12.32 -13.89 -1.17
C ASN A 186 -11.44 -15.12 -0.85
N ILE A 187 -10.39 -14.93 -0.06
CA ILE A 187 -9.42 -15.99 0.26
C ILE A 187 -9.59 -16.45 1.70
N LEU A 188 -9.79 -15.50 2.62
CA LEU A 188 -9.87 -15.82 4.05
C LEU A 188 -10.78 -14.83 4.81
N LYS A 189 -11.25 -15.28 5.98
CA LYS A 189 -12.00 -14.46 6.94
C LYS A 189 -11.20 -14.30 8.21
N VAL A 190 -11.09 -13.07 8.68
CA VAL A 190 -10.40 -12.74 9.93
C VAL A 190 -11.39 -12.84 11.09
N LYS A 191 -11.05 -13.69 12.07
CA LYS A 191 -11.76 -13.78 13.35
C LYS A 191 -10.78 -13.68 14.48
N TYR A 192 -11.19 -13.14 15.60
CA TYR A 192 -10.34 -12.90 16.78
C TYR A 192 -9.48 -14.10 17.18
N LYS A 193 -10.05 -15.31 17.19
CA LYS A 193 -9.35 -16.52 17.65
C LYS A 193 -8.77 -17.39 16.52
N LYS A 194 -9.13 -17.14 15.25
CA LYS A 194 -8.70 -17.95 14.11
C LYS A 194 -8.84 -17.20 12.80
N LEU A 195 -8.06 -17.60 11.80
CA LEU A 195 -8.33 -17.31 10.41
C LEU A 195 -9.07 -18.50 9.77
N GLU A 196 -10.01 -18.21 8.89
CA GLU A 196 -10.75 -19.24 8.15
C GLU A 196 -10.48 -19.05 6.66
N LEU A 197 -9.82 -20.02 6.04
CA LEU A 197 -9.61 -20.05 4.60
C LEU A 197 -10.94 -20.30 3.87
N SER A 198 -11.17 -19.56 2.81
CA SER A 198 -12.32 -19.72 1.91
C SER A 198 -11.95 -20.51 0.63
N VAL A 199 -10.66 -20.78 0.43
CA VAL A 199 -10.10 -21.53 -0.70
C VAL A 199 -9.20 -22.64 -0.19
N GLU A 200 -9.13 -23.75 -0.94
CA GLU A 200 -8.32 -24.92 -0.54
C GLU A 200 -6.84 -24.78 -0.92
N ASP A 201 -6.55 -24.01 -1.99
CA ASP A 201 -5.21 -23.79 -2.51
C ASP A 201 -4.90 -22.30 -2.56
N ILE A 202 -3.77 -21.90 -1.95
CA ILE A 202 -3.25 -20.53 -1.94
C ILE A 202 -1.79 -20.50 -2.41
N SER A 203 -1.38 -21.49 -3.21
CA SER A 203 -0.04 -21.58 -3.78
C SER A 203 0.22 -20.51 -4.83
N PHE A 204 1.51 -20.29 -5.14
CA PHE A 204 1.94 -19.49 -6.29
C PHE A 204 1.17 -19.84 -7.56
N TYR A 205 1.01 -21.15 -7.86
CA TYR A 205 0.34 -21.63 -9.06
C TYR A 205 -1.16 -21.38 -9.08
N TYR A 206 -1.79 -21.30 -7.91
CA TYR A 206 -3.18 -20.89 -7.79
C TYR A 206 -3.38 -19.45 -8.29
N PHE A 207 -2.55 -18.52 -7.84
CA PHE A 207 -2.65 -17.11 -8.24
C PHE A 207 -2.32 -16.91 -9.71
N GLU A 208 -1.27 -17.58 -10.21
CA GLU A 208 -0.90 -17.56 -11.64
C GLU A 208 -2.07 -18.02 -12.52
N ARG A 209 -2.66 -19.16 -12.18
CA ARG A 209 -3.80 -19.72 -12.93
C ARG A 209 -5.01 -18.80 -12.86
N LYS A 210 -5.38 -18.38 -11.67
CA LYS A 210 -6.57 -17.54 -11.41
C LYS A 210 -6.49 -16.20 -12.14
N TYR A 211 -5.32 -15.58 -12.15
CA TYR A 211 -5.10 -14.33 -12.86
C TYR A 211 -5.23 -14.50 -14.37
N GLY A 212 -4.61 -15.54 -14.94
CA GLY A 212 -4.73 -15.87 -16.36
C GLY A 212 -6.16 -16.19 -16.79
N GLU A 213 -6.95 -16.91 -15.95
CA GLU A 213 -8.39 -17.13 -16.17
C GLU A 213 -9.16 -15.83 -16.23
N LYS A 214 -8.93 -14.91 -15.26
CA LYS A 214 -9.61 -13.62 -15.20
C LYS A 214 -9.24 -12.69 -16.37
N LEU A 215 -8.00 -12.66 -16.77
CA LEU A 215 -7.60 -11.93 -17.99
C LEU A 215 -8.30 -12.47 -19.24
N ARG A 216 -8.44 -13.80 -19.36
CA ARG A 216 -9.14 -14.44 -20.49
C ARG A 216 -10.62 -14.08 -20.48
N GLU A 217 -11.30 -14.22 -19.35
CA GLU A 217 -12.70 -13.82 -19.19
C GLU A 217 -12.94 -12.37 -19.64
N LYS A 218 -12.03 -11.45 -19.27
CA LYS A 218 -12.11 -10.04 -19.66
C LYS A 218 -11.83 -9.82 -21.14
N SER A 219 -10.81 -10.48 -21.69
CA SER A 219 -10.49 -10.43 -23.13
C SER A 219 -11.66 -10.93 -23.99
N GLU A 220 -12.30 -12.05 -23.61
CA GLU A 220 -13.43 -12.64 -24.33
C GLU A 220 -14.71 -11.80 -24.21
N SER A 221 -14.88 -11.07 -23.11
CA SER A 221 -16.08 -10.22 -22.91
C SER A 221 -16.06 -8.95 -23.77
N GLY A 222 -14.95 -8.59 -24.37
CA GLY A 222 -14.80 -7.37 -25.17
C GLY A 222 -15.01 -6.07 -24.40
N LEU A 223 -15.07 -6.15 -23.07
CA LEU A 223 -15.28 -4.99 -22.20
C LEU A 223 -13.95 -4.23 -22.02
N GLU A 224 -13.76 -3.18 -22.80
CA GLU A 224 -12.74 -2.19 -22.47
C GLU A 224 -13.16 -1.40 -21.23
N LYS A 225 -12.39 -1.49 -20.16
CA LYS A 225 -12.59 -0.68 -18.97
C LYS A 225 -11.37 0.24 -18.79
N ASN A 226 -11.59 1.54 -18.79
CA ASN A 226 -10.55 2.56 -18.59
C ASN A 226 -9.41 2.52 -19.62
N GLY A 227 -9.71 2.20 -20.89
CA GLY A 227 -8.72 2.16 -21.98
C GLY A 227 -7.72 0.98 -21.90
N ARG A 228 -8.01 -0.08 -21.12
CA ARG A 228 -7.18 -1.27 -21.00
C ARG A 228 -7.49 -2.28 -22.11
N ASP A 229 -6.45 -2.75 -22.77
CA ASP A 229 -6.50 -3.86 -23.73
C ASP A 229 -6.19 -5.17 -23.02
N TYR A 230 -7.23 -5.85 -22.52
CA TYR A 230 -7.09 -7.14 -21.85
C TYR A 230 -6.55 -8.26 -22.74
N THR A 231 -6.72 -8.16 -24.05
CA THR A 231 -6.17 -9.14 -25.00
C THR A 231 -4.67 -9.02 -25.10
N ALA A 232 -4.17 -7.78 -25.20
CA ALA A 232 -2.73 -7.53 -25.18
C ALA A 232 -2.11 -7.91 -23.81
N GLU A 233 -2.80 -7.58 -22.70
CA GLU A 233 -2.34 -7.96 -21.35
C GLU A 233 -2.27 -9.47 -21.16
N LEU A 234 -3.29 -10.21 -21.60
CA LEU A 234 -3.29 -11.68 -21.56
C LEU A 234 -2.14 -12.26 -22.39
N SER A 235 -1.97 -11.78 -23.63
CA SER A 235 -0.88 -12.23 -24.50
C SER A 235 0.49 -11.99 -23.85
N TYR A 236 0.70 -10.80 -23.30
CA TYR A 236 1.94 -10.46 -22.61
C TYR A 236 2.16 -11.30 -21.35
N PHE A 237 1.13 -11.49 -20.53
CA PHE A 237 1.22 -12.36 -19.34
C PHE A 237 1.58 -13.80 -19.72
N MET A 238 0.94 -14.35 -20.77
CA MET A 238 1.21 -15.72 -21.23
C MET A 238 2.64 -15.87 -21.78
N ASP A 239 3.16 -14.86 -22.49
CA ASP A 239 4.56 -14.82 -22.95
C ASP A 239 5.56 -14.85 -21.78
N LYS A 240 5.24 -14.14 -20.70
CA LYS A 240 6.12 -14.04 -19.50
C LYS A 240 6.00 -15.20 -18.52
N LYS A 241 5.02 -16.08 -18.70
CA LYS A 241 4.67 -17.11 -17.71
C LYS A 241 5.84 -18.01 -17.31
N GLU A 242 6.63 -18.50 -18.27
CA GLU A 242 7.77 -19.37 -17.97
C GLU A 242 8.92 -18.59 -17.29
N TYR A 243 9.12 -17.33 -17.61
CA TYR A 243 10.08 -16.45 -16.90
C TYR A 243 9.66 -16.20 -15.46
N ILE A 244 8.37 -15.94 -15.22
CA ILE A 244 7.80 -15.76 -13.88
C ILE A 244 8.04 -17.02 -13.03
N ARG A 245 7.81 -18.21 -13.59
CA ARG A 245 8.07 -19.49 -12.91
C ARG A 245 9.55 -19.74 -12.63
N SER A 246 10.41 -19.39 -13.60
CA SER A 246 11.86 -19.48 -13.42
C SER A 246 12.34 -18.57 -12.32
N THR A 247 11.85 -17.32 -12.26
CA THR A 247 12.15 -16.38 -11.18
C THR A 247 11.70 -16.95 -9.83
N PHE A 248 10.50 -17.52 -9.76
CA PHE A 248 10.00 -18.14 -8.54
C PHE A 248 10.88 -19.31 -8.07
N ALA A 249 11.38 -20.13 -9.02
CA ALA A 249 12.20 -21.29 -8.69
C ALA A 249 13.63 -20.92 -8.23
N ASN A 250 14.19 -19.81 -8.74
CA ASN A 250 15.61 -19.50 -8.57
C ASN A 250 15.88 -18.31 -7.65
N ASP A 251 15.02 -17.29 -7.64
CA ASP A 251 15.35 -15.97 -7.06
C ASP A 251 14.45 -15.57 -5.89
N VAL A 252 13.38 -16.34 -5.63
CA VAL A 252 12.34 -15.93 -4.67
C VAL A 252 12.75 -16.03 -3.20
N GLU A 253 13.76 -16.84 -2.89
CA GLU A 253 14.11 -17.16 -1.49
C GLU A 253 14.61 -15.92 -0.72
N GLU A 254 15.30 -15.01 -1.40
CA GLU A 254 15.69 -13.72 -0.82
C GLU A 254 14.47 -12.92 -0.35
N TYR A 255 13.43 -12.84 -1.18
CA TYR A 255 12.19 -12.16 -0.83
C TYR A 255 11.38 -12.90 0.25
N ARG A 256 11.37 -14.23 0.21
CA ARG A 256 10.69 -15.06 1.21
C ARG A 256 11.25 -14.81 2.61
N SER A 257 12.57 -14.69 2.74
CA SER A 257 13.24 -14.45 4.03
C SER A 257 12.88 -13.11 4.68
N CYS A 258 12.42 -12.13 3.89
CA CYS A 258 12.03 -10.80 4.36
C CYS A 258 10.68 -10.33 3.78
N ILE A 259 9.74 -11.28 3.59
CA ILE A 259 8.46 -11.06 2.91
C ILE A 259 7.64 -9.92 3.54
N GLU A 260 7.75 -9.68 4.84
CA GLU A 260 7.06 -8.58 5.52
C GLU A 260 7.42 -7.19 4.96
N ASN A 261 8.61 -7.05 4.37
CA ASN A 261 9.04 -5.80 3.73
C ASN A 261 8.41 -5.56 2.36
N TYR A 262 7.84 -6.61 1.76
CA TYR A 262 7.22 -6.61 0.44
C TYR A 262 5.74 -6.98 0.48
N PHE A 263 5.21 -7.12 1.69
CA PHE A 263 3.81 -7.51 1.86
C PHE A 263 2.90 -6.33 1.57
N ARG A 264 1.91 -6.55 0.72
CA ARG A 264 1.02 -5.49 0.25
C ARG A 264 0.28 -4.78 1.39
N GLY A 265 0.55 -3.48 1.58
CA GLY A 265 0.09 -2.68 2.71
C GLY A 265 -1.43 -2.62 2.87
N LYS A 266 -2.19 -2.48 1.76
CA LYS A 266 -3.66 -2.45 1.79
C LYS A 266 -4.29 -3.72 2.35
N GLN A 267 -3.66 -4.87 2.12
CA GLN A 267 -4.15 -6.14 2.68
C GLN A 267 -3.85 -6.25 4.17
N LEU A 268 -2.69 -5.76 4.61
CA LEU A 268 -2.36 -5.65 6.04
C LEU A 268 -3.33 -4.72 6.78
N LEU A 269 -3.63 -3.57 6.18
CA LEU A 269 -4.57 -2.62 6.75
C LEU A 269 -5.98 -3.21 6.85
N TRP A 270 -6.42 -3.94 5.82
CA TRP A 270 -7.67 -4.70 5.86
C TRP A 270 -7.65 -5.75 6.98
N PHE A 271 -6.58 -6.54 7.11
CA PHE A 271 -6.44 -7.50 8.19
C PHE A 271 -6.59 -6.84 9.57
N LEU A 272 -5.89 -5.72 9.78
CA LEU A 272 -5.97 -4.96 11.04
C LEU A 272 -7.41 -4.53 11.35
N LYS A 273 -8.10 -3.95 10.34
CA LYS A 273 -9.49 -3.52 10.48
C LYS A 273 -10.39 -4.69 10.88
N GLU A 274 -10.33 -5.80 10.15
CA GLU A 274 -11.15 -6.99 10.43
C GLU A 274 -10.83 -7.61 11.79
N PHE A 275 -9.55 -7.63 12.18
CA PHE A 275 -9.15 -8.09 13.51
C PHE A 275 -9.78 -7.25 14.60
N ILE A 276 -9.67 -5.92 14.54
CA ILE A 276 -10.25 -5.00 15.53
C ILE A 276 -11.78 -5.17 15.61
N LEU A 277 -12.48 -5.20 14.46
CA LEU A 277 -13.92 -5.45 14.42
C LEU A 277 -14.29 -6.80 15.04
N SER A 278 -13.47 -7.82 14.85
CA SER A 278 -13.71 -9.15 15.41
C SER A 278 -13.49 -9.21 16.93
N VAL A 279 -12.63 -8.35 17.48
CA VAL A 279 -12.44 -8.16 18.93
C VAL A 279 -13.68 -7.49 19.52
N GLU A 280 -14.17 -6.43 18.90
CA GLU A 280 -15.38 -5.69 19.35
C GLU A 280 -16.60 -6.60 19.37
N ASN A 281 -16.86 -7.36 18.32
CA ASN A 281 -18.05 -8.21 18.19
C ASN A 281 -18.09 -9.40 19.16
N LYS A 282 -16.93 -9.87 19.67
CA LYS A 282 -16.87 -11.04 20.57
C LYS A 282 -16.75 -10.71 22.03
N SER A 283 -16.41 -9.47 22.35
CA SER A 283 -16.14 -9.08 23.72
C SER A 283 -17.40 -8.98 24.58
N GLY A 284 -18.62 -9.19 24.03
CA GLY A 284 -19.86 -9.36 24.81
C GLY A 284 -19.96 -8.53 26.11
N GLY A 285 -19.28 -7.38 26.17
CA GLY A 285 -19.19 -6.54 27.35
C GLY A 285 -17.77 -6.28 27.87
N ILE A 286 -16.70 -6.84 27.29
CA ILE A 286 -15.32 -6.58 27.75
C ILE A 286 -14.81 -5.25 27.22
N LEU A 287 -15.13 -4.90 25.98
CA LEU A 287 -14.96 -3.54 25.47
C LEU A 287 -16.29 -2.79 25.66
N GLN A 288 -16.61 -2.43 26.90
CA GLN A 288 -17.88 -1.77 27.28
C GLN A 288 -18.06 -0.34 26.73
N LYS A 289 -17.10 0.16 25.95
CA LYS A 289 -17.27 1.39 25.19
C LYS A 289 -17.51 0.99 23.73
N GLN A 290 -18.77 1.11 23.28
CA GLN A 290 -19.13 1.13 21.88
C GLN A 290 -18.38 2.28 21.20
N PHE A 291 -17.19 2.01 20.69
CA PHE A 291 -16.57 2.88 19.72
C PHE A 291 -17.05 2.41 18.34
N PHE A 292 -18.12 3.03 17.86
CA PHE A 292 -18.38 3.06 16.44
C PHE A 292 -17.20 3.80 15.80
N ILE A 293 -16.16 3.07 15.41
CA ILE A 293 -15.15 3.60 14.53
C ILE A 293 -15.83 3.66 13.16
N GLU A 294 -16.48 4.78 12.85
CA GLU A 294 -16.89 5.05 11.47
C GLU A 294 -15.66 4.91 10.57
N ASP A 295 -15.83 4.35 9.38
CA ASP A 295 -14.73 4.08 8.44
C ASP A 295 -13.79 5.28 8.23
N ARG A 296 -14.30 6.51 8.35
CA ARG A 296 -13.52 7.75 8.25
C ARG A 296 -12.60 8.00 9.45
N ASN A 297 -12.94 7.51 10.64
CA ASN A 297 -12.17 7.72 11.85
C ASN A 297 -11.10 6.65 12.07
N ILE A 298 -11.27 5.45 11.48
CA ILE A 298 -10.33 4.34 11.67
C ILE A 298 -8.94 4.68 11.12
N MET A 299 -8.87 5.38 9.98
CA MET A 299 -7.59 5.80 9.41
C MET A 299 -6.86 6.83 10.28
N THR A 300 -7.59 7.77 10.88
CA THR A 300 -6.99 8.72 11.84
C THR A 300 -6.44 8.00 13.08
N VAL A 301 -7.18 7.00 13.59
CA VAL A 301 -6.73 6.15 14.70
C VAL A 301 -5.44 5.43 14.33
N PHE A 302 -5.41 4.77 13.17
CA PHE A 302 -4.24 4.02 12.72
C PHE A 302 -3.04 4.93 12.48
N THR A 303 -3.24 6.08 11.84
CA THR A 303 -2.19 7.07 11.60
C THR A 303 -1.52 7.54 12.89
N ASN A 304 -2.32 7.87 13.91
CA ASN A 304 -1.80 8.33 15.20
C ASN A 304 -1.09 7.22 16.00
N CYS A 305 -1.42 5.96 15.73
CA CYS A 305 -0.85 4.80 16.41
C CYS A 305 0.23 4.06 15.62
N ALA A 306 0.44 4.43 14.35
CA ALA A 306 1.41 3.77 13.47
C ALA A 306 2.86 3.90 13.98
N ASP A 307 3.68 2.91 13.63
CA ASP A 307 5.10 2.95 13.90
C ASP A 307 5.80 4.05 13.09
N THR A 308 6.90 4.54 13.63
CA THR A 308 7.83 5.39 12.90
C THR A 308 8.90 4.46 12.30
N PRO A 309 9.20 4.53 11.01
CA PRO A 309 10.32 3.79 10.45
C PRO A 309 11.63 4.26 11.09
N GLU A 310 12.47 3.31 11.45
CA GLU A 310 13.82 3.56 11.95
C GLU A 310 14.72 4.07 10.83
#